data_7166800b4b10152cebcaed5030fac4c4
#
_entry.id   7166800b4b10152cebcaed5030fac4c4
#
_cell.length_a   1.000
_cell.length_b   1.000
_cell.length_c   1.000
_cell.angle_alpha   90.00
_cell.angle_beta   90.00
_cell.angle_gamma   90.00
#
_symmetry.space_group_name_H-M   'P 1'
#
loop_
_entity.id
_entity.type
_entity.pdbx_description
1 polymer ?
#
loop_
_entity_poly.entity_id
_entity_poly.type
_entity_poly.pdbx_seq_one_letter_code
_entity_poly.pdbx_strand_id
1 'polypeptide(L)'
;MLEPMSHFLNFFRRPAPFPEAPRWVLVPLGNPGPEYAETRHNLGRRALLRWAEAEGHVPRILRRFGTGTLYGLGPFLSLVPATYMNRSGQVVSEALAAGLDPSRLIVLYDDKDLPLGVGRFRLEGSAGGHNGLGSILEAAGTERIARLRLGIGPFQRPLAEWVLRTWDEGEQEPLGNLAGPFRACLDLLAPSENLEGLPSRVNGAAFWGPPPGNPA
;
A
#
# COMPACT_ATOMS: atom_id res chain seq x y z
N MET A 1 42.39 28.67 -25.23
CA MET A 1 41.91 28.44 -23.85
C MET A 1 40.76 27.46 -23.95
N LEU A 2 41.02 26.20 -23.63
CA LEU A 2 40.01 25.14 -23.64
C LEU A 2 39.43 25.08 -22.24
N GLU A 3 38.12 25.33 -22.11
CA GLU A 3 37.39 25.14 -20.86
C GLU A 3 37.32 23.63 -20.50
N PRO A 4 37.51 23.25 -19.24
CA PRO A 4 37.60 21.85 -18.89
C PRO A 4 36.18 21.22 -18.85
N MET A 5 36.07 20.01 -19.44
CA MET A 5 34.97 19.07 -19.45
C MET A 5 34.53 18.61 -18.05
N SER A 6 34.09 19.51 -17.18
CA SER A 6 33.62 19.14 -15.83
C SER A 6 32.17 18.71 -15.77
N HIS A 7 31.40 18.78 -16.87
CA HIS A 7 29.97 18.43 -16.91
C HIS A 7 29.70 16.96 -17.20
N PHE A 8 30.69 16.17 -17.61
CA PHE A 8 30.47 14.73 -17.97
C PHE A 8 30.59 13.77 -16.77
N LEU A 9 31.11 14.20 -15.64
CA LEU A 9 31.32 13.31 -14.47
C LEU A 9 30.07 13.10 -13.58
N ASN A 10 29.01 13.84 -13.82
CA ASN A 10 27.76 13.68 -13.05
C ASN A 10 26.83 12.58 -13.58
N PHE A 11 27.11 11.98 -14.72
CA PHE A 11 26.26 10.95 -15.35
C PHE A 11 26.36 9.57 -14.68
N PHE A 12 27.33 9.34 -13.82
CA PHE A 12 27.57 8.05 -13.14
C PHE A 12 27.42 8.11 -11.62
N ARG A 13 26.76 9.13 -11.08
CA ARG A 13 26.43 9.09 -9.66
C ARG A 13 25.46 7.93 -9.44
N ARG A 14 25.93 6.84 -8.82
CA ARG A 14 25.04 5.80 -8.31
C ARG A 14 23.96 6.50 -7.48
N PRO A 15 22.67 6.22 -7.74
CA PRO A 15 21.62 6.79 -6.91
C PRO A 15 21.91 6.45 -5.46
N ALA A 16 21.65 7.41 -4.56
CA ALA A 16 21.82 7.18 -3.13
C ALA A 16 21.10 5.88 -2.71
N PRO A 17 21.71 5.06 -1.85
CA PRO A 17 21.09 3.82 -1.38
C PRO A 17 19.73 4.12 -0.72
N PHE A 18 18.85 3.12 -0.66
CA PHE A 18 17.63 3.27 0.11
C PHE A 18 17.96 3.49 1.58
N PRO A 19 17.19 4.34 2.29
CA PRO A 19 17.38 4.53 3.71
C PRO A 19 17.28 3.19 4.45
N GLU A 20 18.18 2.92 5.39
CA GLU A 20 18.12 1.74 6.24
C GLU A 20 16.92 1.80 7.20
N ALA A 21 16.60 3.00 7.66
CA ALA A 21 15.41 3.30 8.44
C ALA A 21 14.59 4.40 7.73
N PRO A 22 13.28 4.37 7.83
CA PRO A 22 12.39 3.37 8.41
C PRO A 22 12.49 2.01 7.71
N ARG A 23 12.28 0.94 8.48
CA ARG A 23 12.45 -0.44 8.01
C ARG A 23 11.43 -0.85 6.93
N TRP A 24 10.16 -0.45 7.09
CA TRP A 24 9.07 -0.92 6.25
C TRP A 24 8.70 0.09 5.17
N VAL A 25 8.37 -0.42 4.00
CA VAL A 25 7.95 0.33 2.83
C VAL A 25 6.51 -0.03 2.49
N LEU A 26 5.58 0.85 2.82
CA LEU A 26 4.17 0.69 2.50
C LEU A 26 3.93 0.98 1.01
N VAL A 27 3.26 0.07 0.31
CA VAL A 27 2.87 0.24 -1.09
C VAL A 27 1.34 0.34 -1.16
N PRO A 28 0.78 1.56 -1.07
CA PRO A 28 -0.66 1.77 -1.09
C PRO A 28 -1.19 1.70 -2.52
N LEU A 29 -1.97 0.67 -2.84
CA LEU A 29 -2.58 0.51 -4.14
C LEU A 29 -3.75 1.46 -4.37
N GLY A 30 -3.86 1.94 -5.60
CA GLY A 30 -4.93 2.82 -6.07
C GLY A 30 -4.62 3.40 -7.44
N ASN A 31 -5.65 3.60 -8.25
CA ASN A 31 -5.56 4.30 -9.53
C ASN A 31 -5.26 5.79 -9.31
N PRO A 32 -4.49 6.43 -10.21
CA PRO A 32 -4.29 7.87 -10.21
C PRO A 32 -5.54 8.59 -10.73
N GLY A 33 -5.73 9.83 -10.30
CA GLY A 33 -6.83 10.70 -10.71
C GLY A 33 -7.88 10.90 -9.60
N PRO A 34 -8.47 12.10 -9.55
CA PRO A 34 -9.48 12.45 -8.54
C PRO A 34 -10.74 11.59 -8.65
N GLU A 35 -11.10 11.11 -9.86
CA GLU A 35 -12.23 10.25 -10.12
C GLU A 35 -12.15 8.89 -9.43
N TYR A 36 -10.93 8.43 -9.11
CA TYR A 36 -10.70 7.15 -8.42
C TYR A 36 -10.47 7.30 -6.91
N ALA A 37 -10.27 8.53 -6.42
CA ALA A 37 -9.82 8.77 -5.04
C ALA A 37 -10.71 8.10 -3.99
N GLU A 38 -12.03 8.10 -4.20
CA GLU A 38 -13.03 7.56 -3.29
C GLU A 38 -13.60 6.19 -3.74
N THR A 39 -12.99 5.53 -4.72
CA THR A 39 -13.43 4.19 -5.15
C THR A 39 -12.93 3.10 -4.21
N ARG A 40 -13.63 1.94 -4.24
CA ARG A 40 -13.25 0.76 -3.44
C ARG A 40 -11.84 0.29 -3.76
N HIS A 41 -11.45 0.33 -5.04
CA HIS A 41 -10.12 -0.09 -5.49
C HIS A 41 -8.98 0.81 -4.98
N ASN A 42 -9.30 2.02 -4.51
CA ASN A 42 -8.35 2.93 -3.90
C ASN A 42 -8.30 2.84 -2.37
N LEU A 43 -8.99 1.86 -1.74
CA LEU A 43 -9.08 1.78 -0.28
C LEU A 43 -7.69 1.73 0.39
N GLY A 44 -6.73 0.99 -0.17
CA GLY A 44 -5.37 0.93 0.38
C GLY A 44 -4.69 2.29 0.43
N ARG A 45 -4.80 3.07 -0.66
CA ARG A 45 -4.25 4.43 -0.74
C ARG A 45 -5.00 5.39 0.18
N ARG A 46 -6.32 5.34 0.16
CA ARG A 46 -7.19 6.19 0.99
C ARG A 46 -6.95 5.98 2.49
N ALA A 47 -6.85 4.73 2.93
CA ALA A 47 -6.61 4.41 4.34
C ALA A 47 -5.28 4.98 4.84
N LEU A 48 -4.20 4.83 4.05
CA LEU A 48 -2.89 5.37 4.39
C LEU A 48 -2.88 6.90 4.43
N LEU A 49 -3.53 7.57 3.46
CA LEU A 49 -3.60 9.04 3.42
C LEU A 49 -4.40 9.59 4.61
N ARG A 50 -5.54 8.99 4.94
CA ARG A 50 -6.36 9.41 6.10
C ARG A 50 -5.65 9.19 7.43
N TRP A 51 -4.92 8.06 7.56
CA TRP A 51 -4.07 7.84 8.71
C TRP A 51 -2.98 8.92 8.82
N ALA A 52 -2.27 9.20 7.73
CA ALA A 52 -1.21 10.20 7.73
C ALA A 52 -1.73 11.59 8.13
N GLU A 53 -2.89 11.99 7.61
CA GLU A 53 -3.57 13.24 7.95
C GLU A 53 -3.95 13.28 9.44
N ALA A 54 -4.58 12.22 9.95
CA ALA A 54 -5.00 12.13 11.36
C ALA A 54 -3.83 12.17 12.35
N GLU A 55 -2.67 11.61 11.98
CA GLU A 55 -1.44 11.63 12.79
C GLU A 55 -0.56 12.87 12.52
N GLY A 56 -0.97 13.77 11.63
CA GLY A 56 -0.19 14.97 11.28
C GLY A 56 1.10 14.66 10.51
N HIS A 57 1.18 13.50 9.86
CA HIS A 57 2.34 13.11 9.06
C HIS A 57 2.33 13.77 7.68
N VAL A 58 3.29 14.64 7.43
CA VAL A 58 3.47 15.30 6.12
C VAL A 58 4.39 14.46 5.24
N PRO A 59 3.92 13.98 4.06
CA PRO A 59 4.76 13.21 3.15
C PRO A 59 5.94 14.03 2.65
N ARG A 60 7.17 13.51 2.80
CA ARG A 60 8.39 14.13 2.30
C ARG A 60 8.93 13.31 1.12
N ILE A 61 9.04 13.92 -0.06
CA ILE A 61 9.60 13.25 -1.25
C ILE A 61 11.08 12.89 -0.97
N LEU A 62 11.39 11.60 -1.11
CA LEU A 62 12.76 11.08 -1.00
C LEU A 62 13.35 10.76 -2.37
N ARG A 63 12.54 10.15 -3.26
CA ARG A 63 12.97 9.79 -4.61
C ARG A 63 11.78 9.76 -5.56
N ARG A 64 11.96 10.30 -6.77
CA ARG A 64 11.03 10.13 -7.89
C ARG A 64 11.53 9.03 -8.80
N PHE A 65 10.61 8.16 -9.21
CA PHE A 65 10.79 7.15 -10.25
C PHE A 65 9.98 7.54 -11.48
N GLY A 66 10.17 6.87 -12.61
CA GLY A 66 9.38 7.10 -13.81
C GLY A 66 7.91 6.79 -13.64
N THR A 67 7.60 5.81 -12.77
CA THR A 67 6.24 5.27 -12.58
C THR A 67 5.71 5.43 -11.15
N GLY A 68 6.36 6.23 -10.32
CA GLY A 68 5.91 6.50 -8.95
C GLY A 68 6.89 7.30 -8.11
N THR A 69 6.59 7.42 -6.82
CA THR A 69 7.40 8.23 -5.90
C THR A 69 7.56 7.54 -4.56
N LEU A 70 8.79 7.58 -4.03
CA LEU A 70 9.10 7.18 -2.65
C LEU A 70 9.01 8.40 -1.73
N TYR A 71 8.22 8.26 -0.69
CA TYR A 71 8.07 9.27 0.37
C TYR A 71 8.58 8.73 1.71
N GLY A 72 9.12 9.63 2.54
CA GLY A 72 9.13 9.45 3.98
C GLY A 72 7.76 9.83 4.55
N LEU A 73 7.15 8.99 5.36
CA LEU A 73 5.81 9.18 5.91
C LEU A 73 5.74 8.68 7.37
N GLY A 74 5.95 9.58 8.31
CA GLY A 74 6.04 9.22 9.71
C GLY A 74 7.13 8.14 9.95
N PRO A 75 6.82 7.04 10.65
CA PRO A 75 7.75 5.96 10.91
C PRO A 75 7.95 4.99 9.72
N PHE A 76 7.41 5.31 8.54
CA PHE A 76 7.46 4.47 7.35
C PHE A 76 8.09 5.16 6.15
N LEU A 77 8.48 4.35 5.17
CA LEU A 77 8.58 4.78 3.78
C LEU A 77 7.26 4.44 3.09
N SER A 78 6.86 5.22 2.08
CA SER A 78 5.70 4.92 1.24
C SER A 78 6.09 5.00 -0.22
N LEU A 79 6.03 3.88 -0.94
CA LEU A 79 6.28 3.78 -2.37
C LEU A 79 4.92 3.84 -3.10
N VAL A 80 4.60 5.01 -3.64
CA VAL A 80 3.28 5.29 -4.23
C VAL A 80 3.34 5.13 -5.75
N PRO A 81 2.62 4.13 -6.35
CA PRO A 81 2.50 4.01 -7.79
C PRO A 81 1.76 5.22 -8.39
N ALA A 82 2.25 5.71 -9.54
CA ALA A 82 1.60 6.76 -10.33
C ALA A 82 0.91 6.20 -11.60
N THR A 83 0.87 4.88 -11.73
CA THR A 83 0.26 4.14 -12.85
C THR A 83 -1.12 3.61 -12.48
N TYR A 84 -1.88 3.15 -13.48
CA TYR A 84 -3.10 2.40 -13.23
C TYR A 84 -2.81 1.08 -12.49
N MET A 85 -3.83 0.56 -11.81
CA MET A 85 -3.77 -0.57 -10.89
C MET A 85 -2.97 -1.76 -11.45
N ASN A 86 -3.28 -2.21 -12.65
CA ASN A 86 -2.64 -3.36 -13.31
C ASN A 86 -1.16 -3.14 -13.68
N ARG A 87 -0.61 -1.96 -13.45
CA ARG A 87 0.79 -1.58 -13.71
C ARG A 87 1.54 -1.14 -12.45
N SER A 88 0.94 -1.37 -11.26
CA SER A 88 1.50 -0.93 -9.98
C SER A 88 2.89 -1.52 -9.68
N GLY A 89 3.23 -2.67 -10.26
CA GLY A 89 4.55 -3.29 -10.11
C GLY A 89 5.68 -2.54 -10.80
N GLN A 90 5.40 -1.63 -11.75
CA GLN A 90 6.46 -0.91 -12.46
C GLN A 90 7.34 -0.09 -11.51
N VAL A 91 6.74 0.66 -10.57
CA VAL A 91 7.52 1.41 -9.58
C VAL A 91 8.27 0.50 -8.61
N VAL A 92 7.73 -0.69 -8.34
CA VAL A 92 8.42 -1.72 -7.53
C VAL A 92 9.66 -2.22 -8.28
N SER A 93 9.55 -2.55 -9.58
CA SER A 93 10.71 -2.91 -10.41
C SER A 93 11.80 -1.84 -10.40
N GLU A 94 11.42 -0.56 -10.56
CA GLU A 94 12.38 0.56 -10.51
C GLU A 94 13.04 0.70 -9.13
N ALA A 95 12.26 0.48 -8.06
CA ALA A 95 12.77 0.56 -6.69
C ALA A 95 13.71 -0.60 -6.36
N LEU A 96 13.39 -1.83 -6.80
CA LEU A 96 14.26 -3.02 -6.65
C LEU A 96 15.57 -2.83 -7.43
N ALA A 97 15.50 -2.35 -8.67
CA ALA A 97 16.69 -2.03 -9.47
C ALA A 97 17.55 -0.94 -8.82
N ALA A 98 16.96 -0.09 -7.98
CA ALA A 98 17.66 0.93 -7.21
C ALA A 98 18.13 0.44 -5.83
N GLY A 99 18.01 -0.86 -5.52
CA GLY A 99 18.52 -1.50 -4.31
C GLY A 99 17.54 -1.64 -3.16
N LEU A 100 16.22 -1.47 -3.40
CA LEU A 100 15.21 -1.80 -2.39
C LEU A 100 15.18 -3.32 -2.18
N ASP A 101 15.18 -3.75 -0.91
CA ASP A 101 14.94 -5.13 -0.54
C ASP A 101 13.43 -5.45 -0.60
N PRO A 102 12.98 -6.44 -1.41
CA PRO A 102 11.57 -6.79 -1.50
C PRO A 102 10.96 -7.27 -0.18
N SER A 103 11.75 -7.81 0.74
CA SER A 103 11.30 -8.24 2.07
C SER A 103 10.80 -7.09 2.95
N ARG A 104 11.13 -5.85 2.59
CA ARG A 104 10.67 -4.63 3.28
C ARG A 104 9.30 -4.14 2.81
N LEU A 105 8.78 -4.70 1.70
CA LEU A 105 7.52 -4.26 1.11
C LEU A 105 6.32 -4.76 1.90
N ILE A 106 5.34 -3.89 2.10
CA ILE A 106 4.02 -4.21 2.63
C ILE A 106 2.97 -3.57 1.74
N VAL A 107 2.21 -4.37 1.01
CA VAL A 107 1.18 -3.89 0.10
C VAL A 107 -0.12 -3.66 0.86
N LEU A 108 -0.70 -2.45 0.71
CA LEU A 108 -2.02 -2.08 1.25
C LEU A 108 -3.02 -2.09 0.11
N TYR A 109 -4.08 -2.93 0.19
CA TYR A 109 -5.03 -3.06 -0.92
C TYR A 109 -6.43 -3.52 -0.46
N ASP A 110 -7.40 -3.32 -1.34
CA ASP A 110 -8.79 -3.73 -1.17
C ASP A 110 -8.99 -5.22 -1.43
N ASP A 111 -9.82 -5.86 -0.62
CA ASP A 111 -10.10 -7.29 -0.73
C ASP A 111 -11.60 -7.59 -0.72
N LYS A 112 -12.08 -8.14 -1.83
CA LYS A 112 -13.50 -8.49 -2.04
C LYS A 112 -14.02 -9.63 -1.16
N ASP A 113 -13.09 -10.48 -0.69
CA ASP A 113 -13.41 -11.69 0.10
C ASP A 113 -13.40 -11.43 1.61
N LEU A 114 -13.12 -10.20 2.03
CA LEU A 114 -13.23 -9.74 3.41
C LEU A 114 -14.41 -8.78 3.56
N PRO A 115 -15.17 -8.87 4.67
CA PRO A 115 -16.22 -7.90 4.97
C PRO A 115 -15.66 -6.47 5.04
N LEU A 116 -16.46 -5.48 4.67
CA LEU A 116 -16.12 -4.08 4.84
C LEU A 116 -15.83 -3.76 6.30
N GLY A 117 -14.80 -2.96 6.56
CA GLY A 117 -14.35 -2.62 7.92
C GLY A 117 -13.40 -3.65 8.55
N VAL A 118 -13.17 -4.78 7.90
CA VAL A 118 -12.26 -5.84 8.40
C VAL A 118 -10.95 -5.81 7.64
N GLY A 119 -9.84 -5.91 8.35
CA GLY A 119 -8.51 -6.07 7.74
C GLY A 119 -7.92 -7.45 8.03
N ARG A 120 -6.94 -7.84 7.22
CA ARG A 120 -6.17 -9.06 7.44
C ARG A 120 -4.73 -8.92 6.95
N PHE A 121 -3.79 -9.17 7.83
CA PHE A 121 -2.38 -9.19 7.49
C PHE A 121 -1.93 -10.58 7.04
N ARG A 122 -1.14 -10.65 5.96
CA ARG A 122 -0.52 -11.87 5.46
C ARG A 122 0.94 -11.61 5.14
N LEU A 123 1.78 -12.62 5.36
CA LEU A 123 3.21 -12.54 5.03
C LEU A 123 3.48 -12.86 3.57
N GLU A 124 2.63 -13.72 2.97
CA GLU A 124 2.79 -14.20 1.60
C GLU A 124 1.46 -14.68 1.02
N GLY A 125 1.45 -15.09 -0.24
CA GLY A 125 0.35 -15.72 -0.94
C GLY A 125 0.10 -15.14 -2.34
N SER A 126 -0.77 -15.78 -3.12
CA SER A 126 -1.13 -15.37 -4.47
C SER A 126 -1.89 -14.03 -4.50
N ALA A 127 -2.05 -13.48 -5.68
CA ALA A 127 -2.78 -12.23 -5.90
C ALA A 127 -4.29 -12.32 -5.68
N GLY A 128 -4.89 -13.52 -5.66
CA GLY A 128 -6.34 -13.69 -5.52
C GLY A 128 -7.19 -12.99 -6.59
N GLY A 129 -6.60 -12.76 -7.78
CA GLY A 129 -7.24 -12.02 -8.87
C GLY A 129 -7.16 -10.49 -8.75
N HIS A 130 -6.47 -9.95 -7.74
CA HIS A 130 -6.27 -8.51 -7.62
C HIS A 130 -5.15 -8.02 -8.55
N ASN A 131 -5.49 -7.26 -9.59
CA ASN A 131 -4.56 -6.86 -10.66
C ASN A 131 -3.33 -6.10 -10.15
N GLY A 132 -3.51 -5.20 -9.18
CA GLY A 132 -2.40 -4.42 -8.62
C GLY A 132 -1.43 -5.28 -7.81
N LEU A 133 -1.96 -6.19 -6.99
CA LEU A 133 -1.11 -7.11 -6.24
C LEU A 133 -0.40 -8.07 -7.19
N GLY A 134 -1.10 -8.61 -8.22
CA GLY A 134 -0.50 -9.46 -9.24
C GLY A 134 0.68 -8.80 -9.93
N SER A 135 0.51 -7.54 -10.35
CA SER A 135 1.58 -6.73 -10.97
C SER A 135 2.79 -6.57 -10.04
N ILE A 136 2.56 -6.37 -8.72
CA ILE A 136 3.66 -6.25 -7.74
C ILE A 136 4.38 -7.59 -7.54
N LEU A 137 3.65 -8.70 -7.40
CA LEU A 137 4.26 -10.03 -7.21
C LEU A 137 5.09 -10.45 -8.43
N GLU A 138 4.60 -10.15 -9.64
CA GLU A 138 5.34 -10.37 -10.88
C GLU A 138 6.64 -9.53 -10.90
N ALA A 139 6.56 -8.23 -10.59
CA ALA A 139 7.70 -7.33 -10.52
C ALA A 139 8.74 -7.76 -9.47
N ALA A 140 8.28 -8.28 -8.33
CA ALA A 140 9.14 -8.75 -7.24
C ALA A 140 9.71 -10.16 -7.50
N GLY A 141 9.14 -10.94 -8.43
CA GLY A 141 9.53 -12.31 -8.72
C GLY A 141 9.27 -13.28 -7.57
N THR A 142 8.37 -12.94 -6.64
CA THR A 142 8.07 -13.74 -5.45
C THR A 142 6.67 -13.46 -4.90
N GLU A 143 6.03 -14.49 -4.33
CA GLU A 143 4.80 -14.34 -3.57
C GLU A 143 5.04 -13.99 -2.07
N ARG A 144 6.30 -13.98 -1.63
CA ARG A 144 6.71 -13.61 -0.27
C ARG A 144 6.78 -12.09 -0.09
N ILE A 145 5.66 -11.42 -0.36
CA ILE A 145 5.47 -10.00 -0.12
C ILE A 145 4.39 -9.84 0.94
N ALA A 146 4.73 -9.19 2.05
CA ALA A 146 3.77 -8.91 3.11
C ALA A 146 2.66 -7.97 2.62
N ARG A 147 1.46 -8.17 3.14
CA ARG A 147 0.30 -7.40 2.70
C ARG A 147 -0.74 -7.20 3.80
N LEU A 148 -1.34 -6.04 3.83
CA LEU A 148 -2.53 -5.74 4.60
C LEU A 148 -3.73 -5.65 3.65
N ARG A 149 -4.64 -6.61 3.75
CA ARG A 149 -5.87 -6.74 3.00
C ARG A 149 -6.95 -5.95 3.73
N LEU A 150 -7.63 -5.05 3.06
CA LEU A 150 -8.70 -4.22 3.61
C LEU A 150 -10.03 -4.62 2.94
N GLY A 151 -10.98 -5.10 3.71
CA GLY A 151 -12.23 -5.64 3.22
C GLY A 151 -13.10 -4.60 2.53
N ILE A 152 -13.68 -5.00 1.39
CA ILE A 152 -14.68 -4.26 0.64
C ILE A 152 -15.95 -5.08 0.36
N GLY A 153 -16.02 -6.31 0.86
CA GLY A 153 -17.14 -7.22 0.65
C GLY A 153 -18.39 -6.88 1.50
N PRO A 154 -19.53 -7.53 1.16
CA PRO A 154 -19.68 -8.51 0.08
C PRO A 154 -19.67 -7.85 -1.30
N PHE A 155 -18.95 -8.45 -2.27
CA PHE A 155 -18.86 -7.87 -3.61
C PHE A 155 -20.06 -8.20 -4.49
N GLN A 156 -20.35 -7.32 -5.44
CA GLN A 156 -21.35 -7.51 -6.48
C GLN A 156 -20.69 -7.71 -7.84
N ARG A 157 -21.33 -8.50 -8.71
CA ARG A 157 -20.86 -8.68 -10.09
C ARG A 157 -21.44 -7.59 -11.00
N PRO A 158 -20.70 -7.17 -12.04
CA PRO A 158 -19.31 -7.56 -12.39
C PRO A 158 -18.26 -6.90 -11.48
N LEU A 159 -17.21 -7.65 -11.07
CA LEU A 159 -16.22 -7.21 -10.12
C LEU A 159 -15.47 -5.94 -10.57
N ALA A 160 -15.13 -5.85 -11.87
CA ALA A 160 -14.40 -4.70 -12.42
C ALA A 160 -15.16 -3.37 -12.26
N GLU A 161 -16.48 -3.39 -12.40
CA GLU A 161 -17.33 -2.21 -12.16
C GLU A 161 -17.49 -1.95 -10.67
N TRP A 162 -17.66 -3.02 -9.87
CA TRP A 162 -17.82 -2.92 -8.41
C TRP A 162 -16.65 -2.22 -7.73
N VAL A 163 -15.42 -2.60 -8.03
CA VAL A 163 -14.24 -1.99 -7.40
C VAL A 163 -14.03 -0.53 -7.80
N LEU A 164 -14.57 -0.10 -8.92
CA LEU A 164 -14.50 1.30 -9.39
C LEU A 164 -15.67 2.17 -8.90
N ARG A 165 -16.65 1.60 -8.20
CA ARG A 165 -17.72 2.40 -7.58
C ARG A 165 -17.25 3.04 -6.29
N THR A 166 -17.87 4.17 -5.96
CA THR A 166 -17.77 4.84 -4.67
C THR A 166 -18.63 4.13 -3.61
N TRP A 167 -18.53 4.57 -2.39
CA TRP A 167 -19.20 3.98 -1.23
C TRP A 167 -20.65 4.46 -1.13
N ASP A 168 -21.57 3.55 -0.85
CA ASP A 168 -22.96 3.87 -0.57
C ASP A 168 -23.11 4.41 0.86
N GLU A 169 -24.24 5.08 1.17
CA GLU A 169 -24.45 5.72 2.47
C GLU A 169 -24.34 4.73 3.65
N GLY A 170 -24.91 3.53 3.50
CA GLY A 170 -24.84 2.48 4.53
C GLY A 170 -23.43 1.87 4.74
N GLU A 171 -22.48 2.17 3.87
CA GLU A 171 -21.09 1.70 3.96
C GLU A 171 -20.19 2.69 4.68
N GLN A 172 -20.64 3.92 4.94
CA GLN A 172 -19.79 4.97 5.53
C GLN A 172 -19.38 4.65 6.97
N GLU A 173 -20.29 4.09 7.77
CA GLU A 173 -19.99 3.71 9.16
C GLU A 173 -18.98 2.55 9.23
N PRO A 174 -19.17 1.39 8.57
CA PRO A 174 -18.17 0.32 8.54
C PRO A 174 -16.81 0.80 8.00
N LEU A 175 -16.81 1.68 7.01
CA LEU A 175 -15.59 2.26 6.47
C LEU A 175 -14.88 3.18 7.47
N GLY A 176 -15.64 3.96 8.26
CA GLY A 176 -15.13 4.77 9.34
C GLY A 176 -14.51 3.94 10.46
N ASN A 177 -15.13 2.81 10.79
CA ASN A 177 -14.65 1.87 11.80
C ASN A 177 -13.29 1.23 11.47
N LEU A 178 -12.87 1.25 10.20
CA LEU A 178 -11.54 0.78 9.78
C LEU A 178 -10.40 1.62 10.34
N ALA A 179 -10.60 2.92 10.60
CA ALA A 179 -9.53 3.87 10.95
C ALA A 179 -8.77 3.49 12.22
N GLY A 180 -9.48 3.15 13.29
CA GLY A 180 -8.87 2.77 14.58
C GLY A 180 -8.01 1.51 14.48
N PRO A 181 -8.55 0.37 14.01
CA PRO A 181 -7.77 -0.85 13.81
C PRO A 181 -6.64 -0.70 12.80
N PHE A 182 -6.81 0.06 11.73
CA PHE A 182 -5.75 0.35 10.76
C PHE A 182 -4.58 1.06 11.43
N ARG A 183 -4.87 2.12 12.21
CA ARG A 183 -3.88 2.82 13.04
C ARG A 183 -3.16 1.86 13.98
N ALA A 184 -3.92 1.07 14.78
CA ALA A 184 -3.34 0.11 15.71
C ALA A 184 -2.44 -0.93 15.02
N CYS A 185 -2.80 -1.37 13.81
CA CYS A 185 -1.95 -2.24 12.99
C CYS A 185 -0.64 -1.56 12.61
N LEU A 186 -0.66 -0.30 12.20
CA LEU A 186 0.54 0.46 11.87
C LEU A 186 1.40 0.75 13.12
N ASP A 187 0.80 1.03 14.27
CA ASP A 187 1.51 1.23 15.54
C ASP A 187 2.25 -0.04 15.99
N LEU A 188 1.69 -1.23 15.74
CA LEU A 188 2.36 -2.50 15.97
C LEU A 188 3.46 -2.79 14.95
N LEU A 189 3.28 -2.35 13.72
CA LEU A 189 4.20 -2.58 12.62
C LEU A 189 5.46 -1.71 12.71
N ALA A 190 5.32 -0.44 13.07
CA ALA A 190 6.40 0.54 13.04
C ALA A 190 7.65 0.12 13.84
N PRO A 191 7.55 -0.37 15.07
CA PRO A 191 8.70 -0.82 15.88
C PRO A 191 9.14 -2.25 15.55
N SER A 192 8.41 -3.01 14.72
CA SER A 192 8.67 -4.44 14.50
C SER A 192 9.94 -4.67 13.71
N GLU A 193 10.83 -5.51 14.21
CA GLU A 193 12.05 -5.92 13.49
C GLU A 193 11.77 -6.97 12.41
N ASN A 194 10.72 -7.78 12.62
CA ASN A 194 10.23 -8.77 11.66
C ASN A 194 8.69 -8.83 11.71
N LEU A 195 8.09 -9.52 10.76
CA LEU A 195 6.64 -9.58 10.60
C LEU A 195 6.00 -10.88 11.08
N GLU A 196 6.78 -11.88 11.50
CA GLU A 196 6.28 -13.24 11.75
C GLU A 196 5.16 -13.29 12.80
N GLY A 197 5.29 -12.55 13.90
CA GLY A 197 4.28 -12.50 14.95
C GLY A 197 3.09 -11.57 14.66
N LEU A 198 3.15 -10.75 13.62
CA LEU A 198 2.13 -9.73 13.36
C LEU A 198 0.77 -10.33 12.97
N PRO A 199 0.69 -11.36 12.10
CA PRO A 199 -0.60 -11.95 11.73
C PRO A 199 -1.41 -12.45 12.93
N SER A 200 -0.79 -13.09 13.91
CA SER A 200 -1.47 -13.60 15.10
C SER A 200 -2.00 -12.48 15.99
N ARG A 201 -1.36 -11.31 16.00
CA ARG A 201 -1.76 -10.15 16.79
C ARG A 201 -2.90 -9.36 16.17
N VAL A 202 -2.97 -9.27 14.82
CA VAL A 202 -3.88 -8.36 14.12
C VAL A 202 -5.00 -9.07 13.34
N ASN A 203 -4.98 -10.40 13.19
CA ASN A 203 -6.00 -11.10 12.40
C ASN A 203 -7.20 -11.60 13.23
N GLY A 204 -7.21 -11.39 14.54
CA GLY A 204 -8.33 -11.77 15.38
C GLY A 204 -9.56 -10.88 15.14
N ALA A 205 -10.76 -11.46 15.26
CA ALA A 205 -12.01 -10.71 15.07
C ALA A 205 -12.12 -9.52 16.04
N ALA A 206 -11.62 -9.65 17.25
CA ALA A 206 -11.62 -8.57 18.24
C ALA A 206 -10.75 -7.37 17.84
N PHE A 207 -9.76 -7.56 16.97
CA PHE A 207 -8.86 -6.49 16.54
C PHE A 207 -9.54 -5.50 15.57
N TRP A 208 -10.30 -6.04 14.58
CA TRP A 208 -10.99 -5.23 13.56
C TRP A 208 -12.43 -4.86 13.93
N GLY A 209 -12.90 -5.32 15.08
CA GLY A 209 -14.31 -5.23 15.46
C GLY A 209 -15.19 -6.31 14.81
N PRO A 210 -16.45 -6.42 15.23
CA PRO A 210 -17.39 -7.34 14.60
C PRO A 210 -17.61 -6.90 13.14
N PRO A 211 -17.73 -7.86 12.19
CA PRO A 211 -18.16 -7.52 10.84
C PRO A 211 -19.53 -6.83 10.91
N PRO A 212 -19.81 -5.86 10.00
CA PRO A 212 -21.10 -5.21 9.96
C PRO A 212 -22.20 -6.28 9.93
N GLY A 213 -23.20 -6.14 10.80
CA GLY A 213 -24.31 -7.09 10.87
C GLY A 213 -24.93 -7.24 9.49
N ASN A 214 -25.25 -8.50 9.13
CA ASN A 214 -26.03 -8.77 7.93
C ASN A 214 -27.37 -8.02 8.10
N PRO A 215 -27.77 -7.10 7.22
CA PRO A 215 -29.10 -6.51 7.32
C PRO A 215 -30.12 -7.66 7.23
N ALA A 216 -30.99 -7.72 8.23
CA ALA A 216 -32.03 -8.72 8.30
C ALA A 216 -33.01 -8.60 7.14
#